data_a59905a3a23f7fdb3baedd7d288fb940
#
_entry.id   a59905a3a23f7fdb3baedd7d288fb940
#
_cell.length_a   1.000
_cell.length_b   1.000
_cell.length_c   1.000
_cell.angle_alpha   90.00
_cell.angle_beta   90.00
_cell.angle_gamma   90.00
#
_symmetry.space_group_name_H-M   'P 1'
#
loop_
_entity.id
_entity.type
_entity.pdbx_description
1 polymer ?
#
loop_
_entity_poly.entity_id
_entity_poly.type
_entity_poly.pdbx_seq_one_letter_code
_entity_poly.pdbx_strand_id
1 'polypeptide(L)'
;MTKRLIAVLLCLFALTMGGAAQAKKSSMKKSAGPVPDKAYLQKIWDGWSTLDPANVAQYYATGPHTFFDIAPLKYGSWDEYEKGVKEVLAGYKSAKCTVNDDAAIHPRGDLVWATATVAEQMTTKAGKVEMGNFRWTVVFENEDGKWLIVHEHVSEPLQ
;
A
#
# COMPACT_ATOMS: atom_id res chain seq x y z
N MET A 1 -15.09 53.43 -72.26
CA MET A 1 -13.96 52.72 -71.71
C MET A 1 -13.69 53.21 -70.30
N THR A 2 -14.27 52.56 -69.30
CA THR A 2 -14.25 53.02 -67.92
C THR A 2 -13.50 52.02 -67.08
N LYS A 3 -12.34 52.46 -66.55
CA LYS A 3 -11.51 51.67 -65.64
C LYS A 3 -12.11 51.72 -64.23
N ARG A 4 -12.55 50.59 -63.70
CA ARG A 4 -12.96 50.47 -62.30
C ARG A 4 -11.75 50.10 -61.44
N LEU A 5 -11.36 50.98 -60.51
CA LEU A 5 -10.43 50.69 -59.41
C LEU A 5 -11.17 49.84 -58.37
N ILE A 6 -10.59 48.71 -58.04
CA ILE A 6 -11.01 47.90 -56.90
C ILE A 6 -10.02 48.19 -55.75
N ALA A 7 -10.50 48.84 -54.71
CA ALA A 7 -9.78 49.02 -53.47
C ALA A 7 -9.89 47.76 -52.63
N VAL A 8 -8.75 47.11 -52.39
CA VAL A 8 -8.68 45.96 -51.47
C VAL A 8 -8.42 46.46 -50.04
N LEU A 9 -9.41 46.32 -49.19
CA LEU A 9 -9.32 46.66 -47.78
C LEU A 9 -8.72 45.47 -47.04
N LEU A 10 -7.45 45.56 -46.60
CA LEU A 10 -6.80 44.58 -45.76
C LEU A 10 -7.24 44.82 -44.31
N CYS A 11 -8.16 43.96 -43.80
CA CYS A 11 -8.45 43.88 -42.38
C CYS A 11 -7.37 43.02 -41.69
N LEU A 12 -6.44 43.67 -40.96
CA LEU A 12 -5.55 43.01 -40.01
C LEU A 12 -6.34 42.57 -38.79
N PHE A 13 -6.63 41.28 -38.68
CA PHE A 13 -7.15 40.66 -37.48
C PHE A 13 -5.95 40.29 -36.56
N ALA A 14 -5.69 41.13 -35.57
CA ALA A 14 -4.73 40.79 -34.51
C ALA A 14 -5.37 39.76 -33.57
N LEU A 15 -5.06 38.48 -33.75
CA LEU A 15 -5.38 37.44 -32.77
C LEU A 15 -4.45 37.62 -31.55
N THR A 16 -4.94 38.21 -30.48
CA THR A 16 -4.32 38.14 -29.16
C THR A 16 -4.59 36.76 -28.60
N MET A 17 -3.63 35.85 -28.76
CA MET A 17 -3.59 34.59 -28.00
C MET A 17 -3.32 34.90 -26.54
N GLY A 18 -4.40 35.11 -25.75
CA GLY A 18 -4.34 35.10 -24.30
C GLY A 18 -4.06 33.68 -23.81
N GLY A 19 -2.79 33.30 -23.72
CA GLY A 19 -2.38 32.06 -23.05
C GLY A 19 -2.70 32.16 -21.56
N ALA A 20 -3.83 31.63 -21.11
CA ALA A 20 -4.07 31.40 -19.69
C ALA A 20 -3.06 30.34 -19.24
N ALA A 21 -1.93 30.78 -18.68
CA ALA A 21 -1.01 29.92 -17.95
C ALA A 21 -1.78 29.33 -16.75
N GLN A 22 -2.28 28.13 -16.93
CA GLN A 22 -2.89 27.35 -15.86
C GLN A 22 -1.78 27.00 -14.87
N ALA A 23 -1.63 27.80 -13.82
CA ALA A 23 -0.73 27.57 -12.72
C ALA A 23 -1.10 26.22 -12.12
N LYS A 24 -0.32 25.19 -12.44
CA LYS A 24 -0.40 23.88 -11.82
C LYS A 24 -0.17 24.10 -10.33
N LYS A 25 -1.24 24.07 -9.53
CA LYS A 25 -1.15 24.10 -8.07
C LYS A 25 -0.25 22.94 -7.68
N SER A 26 1.02 23.23 -7.40
CA SER A 26 1.91 22.28 -6.73
C SER A 26 1.30 22.05 -5.35
N SER A 27 0.57 20.97 -5.17
CA SER A 27 0.23 20.51 -3.83
C SER A 27 1.56 20.20 -3.16
N MET A 28 1.91 20.92 -2.11
CA MET A 28 3.06 20.58 -1.30
C MET A 28 2.82 19.18 -0.76
N LYS A 29 3.58 18.21 -1.28
CA LYS A 29 3.56 16.83 -0.80
C LYS A 29 3.94 16.89 0.68
N LYS A 30 3.09 16.36 1.55
CA LYS A 30 3.34 16.32 2.98
C LYS A 30 4.64 15.55 3.21
N SER A 31 5.52 16.05 4.09
CA SER A 31 6.76 15.36 4.42
C SER A 31 6.47 13.92 4.84
N ALA A 32 7.20 12.97 4.27
CA ALA A 32 7.12 11.58 4.67
C ALA A 32 7.37 11.46 6.18
N GLY A 33 6.57 10.64 6.86
CA GLY A 33 6.86 10.23 8.23
C GLY A 33 8.18 9.44 8.32
N PRO A 34 8.63 9.11 9.52
CA PRO A 34 9.84 8.31 9.68
C PRO A 34 9.72 6.99 8.89
N VAL A 35 10.80 6.61 8.23
CA VAL A 35 10.87 5.35 7.45
C VAL A 35 10.53 4.17 8.38
N PRO A 36 9.69 3.22 7.93
CA PRO A 36 9.43 2.00 8.67
C PRO A 36 10.72 1.33 9.14
N ASP A 37 10.77 0.98 10.40
CA ASP A 37 11.83 0.20 11.03
C ASP A 37 11.29 -1.15 11.53
N LYS A 38 12.12 -1.98 12.13
CA LYS A 38 11.69 -3.28 12.69
C LYS A 38 10.56 -3.11 13.71
N ALA A 39 10.57 -2.05 14.51
CA ALA A 39 9.51 -1.80 15.49
C ALA A 39 8.17 -1.46 14.80
N TYR A 40 8.23 -0.76 13.65
CA TYR A 40 7.04 -0.53 12.82
C TYR A 40 6.51 -1.84 12.24
N LEU A 41 7.39 -2.71 11.72
CA LEU A 41 7.01 -4.04 11.23
C LEU A 41 6.36 -4.88 12.34
N GLN A 42 6.92 -4.85 13.55
CA GLN A 42 6.36 -5.57 14.70
C GLN A 42 4.96 -5.07 15.08
N LYS A 43 4.70 -3.75 15.05
CA LYS A 43 3.36 -3.19 15.32
C LYS A 43 2.29 -3.73 14.37
N ILE A 44 2.63 -3.98 13.10
CA ILE A 44 1.71 -4.59 12.15
C ILE A 44 1.35 -6.01 12.60
N TRP A 45 2.37 -6.81 12.96
CA TRP A 45 2.16 -8.17 13.43
C TRP A 45 1.54 -8.26 14.84
N ASP A 46 1.75 -7.26 15.70
CA ASP A 46 1.02 -7.11 16.97
C ASP A 46 -0.48 -6.91 16.70
N GLY A 47 -0.81 -6.12 15.67
CA GLY A 47 -2.20 -5.95 15.22
C GLY A 47 -2.80 -7.27 14.72
N TRP A 48 -2.11 -8.03 13.88
CA TRP A 48 -2.54 -9.35 13.43
C TRP A 48 -2.69 -10.36 14.59
N SER A 49 -1.85 -10.25 15.62
CA SER A 49 -1.93 -11.09 16.82
C SER A 49 -3.21 -10.88 17.63
N THR A 50 -3.97 -9.83 17.36
CA THR A 50 -5.28 -9.61 18.00
C THR A 50 -6.40 -10.47 17.40
N LEU A 51 -6.15 -11.16 16.30
CA LEU A 51 -7.12 -11.93 15.51
C LEU A 51 -8.25 -11.08 14.91
N ASP A 52 -8.10 -9.76 14.88
CA ASP A 52 -9.03 -8.83 14.25
C ASP A 52 -8.34 -7.98 13.19
N PRO A 53 -8.60 -8.23 11.90
CA PRO A 53 -8.01 -7.46 10.81
C PRO A 53 -8.26 -5.95 10.89
N ALA A 54 -9.33 -5.50 11.54
CA ALA A 54 -9.61 -4.07 11.71
C ALA A 54 -8.47 -3.33 12.45
N ASN A 55 -7.70 -4.03 13.30
CA ASN A 55 -6.58 -3.45 14.04
C ASN A 55 -5.34 -3.18 13.17
N VAL A 56 -5.29 -3.75 11.97
CA VAL A 56 -4.20 -3.54 11.01
C VAL A 56 -4.62 -2.72 9.78
N ALA A 57 -5.91 -2.50 9.56
CA ALA A 57 -6.45 -1.78 8.40
C ALA A 57 -5.77 -0.42 8.16
N GLN A 58 -5.36 0.28 9.23
CA GLN A 58 -4.66 1.55 9.15
C GLN A 58 -3.28 1.50 8.47
N TYR A 59 -2.69 0.32 8.32
CA TYR A 59 -1.38 0.09 7.69
C TYR A 59 -1.50 -0.29 6.23
N TYR A 60 -2.71 -0.58 5.72
CA TYR A 60 -2.93 -1.02 4.34
C TYR A 60 -3.51 0.10 3.49
N ALA A 61 -3.01 0.21 2.27
CA ALA A 61 -3.58 1.09 1.27
C ALA A 61 -4.92 0.55 0.80
N THR A 62 -5.86 1.46 0.53
CA THR A 62 -7.15 1.13 -0.08
C THR A 62 -7.03 1.14 -1.60
N GLY A 63 -7.87 0.36 -2.30
CA GLY A 63 -7.87 0.30 -3.74
C GLY A 63 -7.40 -1.06 -4.30
N PRO A 64 -7.09 -1.12 -5.60
CA PRO A 64 -6.77 -2.38 -6.27
C PRO A 64 -5.30 -2.74 -6.08
N HIS A 65 -4.96 -3.30 -4.94
CA HIS A 65 -3.65 -3.85 -4.61
C HIS A 65 -3.71 -5.37 -4.53
N THR A 66 -2.60 -6.04 -4.83
CA THR A 66 -2.52 -7.49 -4.74
C THR A 66 -1.76 -7.90 -3.48
N PHE A 67 -2.37 -8.77 -2.70
CA PHE A 67 -1.77 -9.38 -1.51
C PHE A 67 -1.71 -10.89 -1.69
N PHE A 68 -0.56 -11.48 -1.40
CA PHE A 68 -0.38 -12.93 -1.36
C PHE A 68 -0.27 -13.38 0.09
N ASP A 69 -1.07 -14.36 0.44
CA ASP A 69 -1.06 -14.98 1.74
C ASP A 69 -0.98 -16.50 1.58
N ILE A 70 -0.90 -17.25 2.66
CA ILE A 70 -0.81 -18.70 2.67
C ILE A 70 -2.02 -19.32 1.97
N ALA A 71 -3.19 -18.75 2.15
CA ALA A 71 -4.43 -19.12 1.44
C ALA A 71 -5.43 -17.94 1.48
N PRO A 72 -6.13 -17.66 0.37
CA PRO A 72 -6.09 -18.27 -0.97
C PRO A 72 -4.88 -17.80 -1.78
N LEU A 73 -4.84 -18.16 -3.06
CA LEU A 73 -3.74 -17.81 -3.98
C LEU A 73 -3.42 -16.31 -4.00
N LYS A 74 -4.43 -15.44 -3.92
CA LYS A 74 -4.27 -13.98 -3.87
C LYS A 74 -5.55 -13.29 -3.40
N TYR A 75 -5.38 -12.06 -2.92
CA TYR A 75 -6.43 -11.07 -2.75
C TYR A 75 -6.17 -9.88 -3.68
N GLY A 76 -7.22 -9.28 -4.26
CA GLY A 76 -7.14 -8.18 -5.21
C GLY A 76 -7.34 -6.79 -4.59
N SER A 77 -7.66 -6.73 -3.30
CA SER A 77 -7.87 -5.51 -2.54
C SER A 77 -7.76 -5.76 -1.04
N TRP A 78 -7.65 -4.67 -0.26
CA TRP A 78 -7.71 -4.77 1.20
C TRP A 78 -9.04 -5.38 1.68
N ASP A 79 -10.17 -4.96 1.10
CA ASP A 79 -11.49 -5.45 1.52
C ASP A 79 -11.62 -6.98 1.36
N GLU A 80 -11.08 -7.53 0.27
CA GLU A 80 -11.02 -8.98 0.06
C GLU A 80 -10.11 -9.66 1.08
N TYR A 81 -8.95 -9.04 1.36
CA TYR A 81 -7.96 -9.56 2.29
C TYR A 81 -8.52 -9.58 3.72
N GLU A 82 -9.04 -8.45 4.19
CA GLU A 82 -9.67 -8.32 5.52
C GLU A 82 -10.74 -9.40 5.74
N LYS A 83 -11.63 -9.58 4.76
CA LYS A 83 -12.70 -10.57 4.83
C LYS A 83 -12.16 -11.99 4.88
N GLY A 84 -11.25 -12.35 3.98
CA GLY A 84 -10.71 -13.70 3.88
C GLY A 84 -9.89 -14.10 5.10
N VAL A 85 -9.03 -13.22 5.59
CA VAL A 85 -8.24 -13.50 6.79
C VAL A 85 -9.12 -13.58 8.04
N LYS A 86 -10.16 -12.77 8.14
CA LYS A 86 -11.12 -12.86 9.24
C LYS A 86 -11.78 -14.24 9.32
N GLU A 87 -12.09 -14.85 8.18
CA GLU A 87 -12.65 -16.22 8.13
C GLU A 87 -11.62 -17.26 8.64
N VAL A 88 -10.35 -17.13 8.23
CA VAL A 88 -9.25 -18.00 8.69
C VAL A 88 -9.03 -17.85 10.20
N LEU A 89 -8.92 -16.62 10.68
CA LEU A 89 -8.65 -16.31 12.09
C LEU A 89 -9.81 -16.71 13.02
N ALA A 90 -11.03 -16.85 12.49
CA ALA A 90 -12.19 -17.28 13.27
C ALA A 90 -12.01 -18.65 13.94
N GLY A 91 -11.07 -19.49 13.48
CA GLY A 91 -10.73 -20.78 14.10
C GLY A 91 -9.89 -20.69 15.39
N TYR A 92 -9.30 -19.53 15.63
CA TYR A 92 -8.31 -19.32 16.70
C TYR A 92 -8.89 -18.52 17.87
N LYS A 93 -8.31 -18.67 19.05
CA LYS A 93 -8.63 -17.92 20.27
C LYS A 93 -7.51 -16.99 20.72
N SER A 94 -6.28 -17.24 20.29
CA SER A 94 -5.13 -16.37 20.52
C SER A 94 -4.04 -16.58 19.47
N ALA A 95 -3.31 -15.52 19.18
CA ALA A 95 -2.11 -15.53 18.35
C ALA A 95 -1.01 -14.69 18.99
N LYS A 96 0.23 -15.03 18.68
CA LYS A 96 1.40 -14.22 18.95
C LYS A 96 2.33 -14.33 17.75
N CYS A 97 2.61 -13.19 17.11
CA CYS A 97 3.53 -13.11 15.99
C CYS A 97 4.73 -12.24 16.37
N THR A 98 5.93 -12.69 16.03
CA THR A 98 7.17 -11.98 16.36
C THR A 98 8.02 -11.86 15.11
N VAL A 99 8.32 -10.62 14.70
CA VAL A 99 9.29 -10.34 13.62
C VAL A 99 10.69 -10.68 14.10
N ASN A 100 11.34 -11.61 13.42
CA ASN A 100 12.67 -12.07 13.78
C ASN A 100 13.77 -11.01 13.50
N ASP A 101 15.00 -11.26 13.94
CA ASP A 101 16.10 -10.32 13.80
C ASP A 101 16.71 -10.25 12.40
N ASP A 102 16.22 -11.07 11.47
CA ASP A 102 16.60 -11.08 10.06
C ASP A 102 15.89 -10.01 9.21
N ALA A 103 15.09 -9.16 9.83
CA ALA A 103 14.38 -8.09 9.12
C ALA A 103 15.36 -7.17 8.38
N ALA A 104 15.18 -7.06 7.05
CA ALA A 104 15.96 -6.20 6.18
C ALA A 104 15.03 -5.16 5.53
N ILE A 105 15.37 -3.86 5.67
CA ILE A 105 14.53 -2.75 5.27
C ILE A 105 15.29 -1.89 4.25
N HIS A 106 14.67 -1.61 3.12
CA HIS A 106 15.28 -0.98 1.96
C HIS A 106 14.49 0.24 1.47
N PRO A 107 14.77 1.45 1.98
CA PRO A 107 14.10 2.66 1.53
C PRO A 107 14.54 3.06 0.12
N ARG A 108 13.59 3.56 -0.68
CA ARG A 108 13.78 4.06 -2.04
C ARG A 108 12.83 5.22 -2.33
N GLY A 109 13.14 6.41 -1.83
CA GLY A 109 12.28 7.58 -1.98
C GLY A 109 10.94 7.39 -1.25
N ASP A 110 9.84 7.43 -1.99
CA ASP A 110 8.49 7.24 -1.45
C ASP A 110 8.09 5.76 -1.34
N LEU A 111 9.00 4.83 -1.63
CA LEU A 111 8.82 3.39 -1.46
C LEU A 111 9.78 2.85 -0.40
N VAL A 112 9.28 1.89 0.37
CA VAL A 112 10.11 1.01 1.20
C VAL A 112 9.69 -0.41 0.92
N TRP A 113 10.64 -1.29 0.66
CA TRP A 113 10.39 -2.72 0.70
C TRP A 113 11.19 -3.36 1.83
N ALA A 114 10.61 -4.38 2.44
CA ALA A 114 11.25 -5.11 3.51
C ALA A 114 11.01 -6.61 3.38
N THR A 115 11.94 -7.38 3.93
CA THR A 115 11.80 -8.83 4.11
C THR A 115 12.06 -9.16 5.56
N ALA A 116 11.37 -10.14 6.08
CA ALA A 116 11.59 -10.71 7.41
C ALA A 116 11.10 -12.15 7.45
N THR A 117 11.56 -12.91 8.40
CA THR A 117 10.82 -14.07 8.89
C THR A 117 10.02 -13.67 10.12
N VAL A 118 8.87 -14.33 10.32
CA VAL A 118 7.95 -14.06 11.43
C VAL A 118 7.66 -15.37 12.14
N ALA A 119 8.04 -15.46 13.40
CA ALA A 119 7.67 -16.59 14.24
C ALA A 119 6.22 -16.43 14.71
N GLU A 120 5.43 -17.47 14.56
CA GLU A 120 4.03 -17.51 14.93
C GLU A 120 3.75 -18.57 15.97
N GLN A 121 2.89 -18.23 16.92
CA GLN A 121 2.26 -19.17 17.84
C GLN A 121 0.78 -18.90 17.86
N MET A 122 -0.02 -19.83 17.39
CA MET A 122 -1.48 -19.72 17.40
C MET A 122 -2.10 -20.79 18.31
N THR A 123 -3.21 -20.47 18.93
CA THR A 123 -3.99 -21.43 19.71
C THR A 123 -5.40 -21.50 19.12
N THR A 124 -5.78 -22.68 18.66
CA THR A 124 -7.13 -22.92 18.13
C THR A 124 -8.18 -22.84 19.24
N LYS A 125 -9.45 -22.64 18.86
CA LYS A 125 -10.58 -22.71 19.79
C LYS A 125 -10.69 -24.04 20.53
N ALA A 126 -10.22 -25.15 19.90
CA ALA A 126 -10.12 -26.47 20.51
C ALA A 126 -8.94 -26.62 21.48
N GLY A 127 -8.08 -25.62 21.61
CA GLY A 127 -6.93 -25.61 22.55
C GLY A 127 -5.64 -26.16 21.97
N LYS A 128 -5.59 -26.57 20.71
CA LYS A 128 -4.34 -27.00 20.06
C LYS A 128 -3.45 -25.78 19.86
N VAL A 129 -2.17 -25.91 20.22
CA VAL A 129 -1.14 -24.90 19.93
C VAL A 129 -0.47 -25.29 18.61
N GLU A 130 -0.38 -24.34 17.71
CA GLU A 130 0.27 -24.43 16.41
C GLU A 130 1.41 -23.42 16.37
N MET A 131 2.57 -23.85 15.86
CA MET A 131 3.77 -23.03 15.75
C MET A 131 4.18 -23.00 14.28
N GLY A 132 4.49 -21.81 13.78
CA GLY A 132 4.91 -21.60 12.40
C GLY A 132 6.03 -20.57 12.27
N ASN A 133 6.61 -20.52 11.08
CA ASN A 133 7.51 -19.45 10.68
C ASN A 133 7.15 -19.06 9.25
N PHE A 134 6.76 -17.82 9.08
CA PHE A 134 6.45 -17.26 7.76
C PHE A 134 7.66 -16.56 7.16
N ARG A 135 7.70 -16.54 5.84
CA ARG A 135 8.47 -15.57 5.07
C ARG A 135 7.54 -14.41 4.73
N TRP A 136 7.95 -13.21 5.02
CA TRP A 136 7.20 -12.00 4.75
C TRP A 136 8.01 -11.05 3.89
N THR A 137 7.47 -10.69 2.75
CA THR A 137 7.94 -9.59 1.91
C THR A 137 6.85 -8.54 1.87
N VAL A 138 7.19 -7.28 2.12
CA VAL A 138 6.23 -6.19 2.18
C VAL A 138 6.75 -4.96 1.44
N VAL A 139 5.85 -4.29 0.72
CA VAL A 139 6.12 -3.02 0.02
C VAL A 139 5.22 -1.95 0.61
N PHE A 140 5.84 -0.88 1.09
CA PHE A 140 5.17 0.31 1.56
C PHE A 140 5.32 1.44 0.55
N GLU A 141 4.25 2.21 0.37
CA GLU A 141 4.28 3.49 -0.31
C GLU A 141 3.93 4.61 0.66
N ASN A 142 4.59 5.77 0.50
CA ASN A 142 4.27 6.94 1.31
C ASN A 142 3.11 7.71 0.69
N GLU A 143 1.95 7.65 1.33
CA GLU A 143 0.76 8.40 0.97
C GLU A 143 0.52 9.50 2.02
N ASP A 144 0.72 10.76 1.62
CA ASP A 144 0.50 11.94 2.46
C ASP A 144 1.16 11.90 3.84
N GLY A 145 2.36 11.32 3.91
CA GLY A 145 3.16 11.21 5.13
C GLY A 145 2.93 9.94 5.94
N LYS A 146 2.10 9.03 5.44
CA LYS A 146 1.88 7.71 6.03
C LYS A 146 2.49 6.63 5.14
N TRP A 147 3.12 5.65 5.75
CA TRP A 147 3.60 4.46 5.06
C TRP A 147 2.51 3.39 5.06
N LEU A 148 1.96 3.09 3.89
CA LEU A 148 0.90 2.12 3.71
C LEU A 148 1.39 0.93 2.90
N ILE A 149 0.95 -0.27 3.27
CA ILE A 149 1.23 -1.50 2.55
C ILE A 149 0.43 -1.50 1.24
N VAL A 150 1.14 -1.54 0.13
CA VAL A 150 0.57 -1.64 -1.23
C VAL A 150 0.73 -3.04 -1.82
N HIS A 151 1.61 -3.84 -1.24
CA HIS A 151 1.79 -5.24 -1.58
C HIS A 151 2.45 -5.99 -0.42
N GLU A 152 2.03 -7.21 -0.21
CA GLU A 152 2.77 -8.15 0.63
C GLU A 152 2.66 -9.59 0.12
N HIS A 153 3.62 -10.39 0.53
CA HIS A 153 3.64 -11.81 0.31
C HIS A 153 4.03 -12.52 1.62
N VAL A 154 3.10 -13.27 2.15
CA VAL A 154 3.30 -14.18 3.28
C VAL A 154 3.32 -15.61 2.75
N SER A 155 4.30 -16.42 3.14
CA SER A 155 4.36 -17.82 2.74
C SER A 155 5.05 -18.67 3.81
N GLU A 156 4.68 -19.93 3.86
CA GLU A 156 5.36 -20.95 4.67
C GLU A 156 6.37 -21.75 3.83
N PRO A 157 7.45 -22.27 4.46
CA PRO A 157 8.28 -23.28 3.83
C PRO A 157 7.47 -24.58 3.65
N LEU A 158 7.65 -25.28 2.54
CA LEU A 158 7.14 -26.63 2.38
C LEU A 158 7.81 -27.54 3.43
N GLN A 159 7.01 -28.34 4.11
CA GLN A 159 7.47 -29.36 5.05
C GLN A 159 7.74 -30.68 4.32
#